data_dc8425c4ad34255750d511b491c74207
#
_entry.id   dc8425c4ad34255750d511b491c74207
#
_cell.length_a   1.000
_cell.length_b   1.000
_cell.length_c   1.000
_cell.angle_alpha   90.00
_cell.angle_beta   90.00
_cell.angle_gamma   90.00
#
_symmetry.space_group_name_H-M   'P 1'
#
loop_
_entity.id
_entity.type
_entity.pdbx_description
1 polymer ?
#
loop_
_entity_poly.entity_id
_entity_poly.type
_entity_poly.pdbx_seq_one_letter_code
_entity_poly.pdbx_strand_id
1 'polypeptide(L)'
;ITAENVTFIDLSATSSAVLSWGQHYMSYQEIFTVGVSPDNGATWTDFIIDNGPSVSPQVREFGRKSLNISAIAGNATQVKIRFNYQGNFDWFWAIDDVLIIEAESNNLILTDPYYGTAAYPYSRIPVNQIQAIDFVGKVLNDGAINQTNTVLSVDINSGAFTAASIADTVFSGDTDSIFTVWTPPATVGVPYIATMTVTSDSIDSSPLDNTFTFPAFEVSDYIYAYDDYASAVGQGAGGGINGTDIAFEAGNSFDIWAADNLMAIDAVVGAGTPVGSNFKGVVYERIATAPFYNKVAETKFYVTDAASIGNVTQLLFSAPIPLAVGETYFVGISVISEFYYGTSGNSPGPGGTASTTSSISYGTMDAPVTGKNFYTTNTPMVRMNFDPT
;
A
#
# COMPACT_ATOMS: atom_id res chain seq x y z
N ILE A 1 15.72 -25.70 11.08
CA ILE A 1 16.40 -26.43 9.98
C ILE A 1 17.37 -25.47 9.32
N THR A 2 18.61 -25.92 9.09
CA THR A 2 19.63 -25.13 8.39
C THR A 2 20.15 -25.94 7.20
N ALA A 3 20.18 -25.30 6.04
CA ALA A 3 20.88 -25.81 4.85
C ALA A 3 22.07 -24.89 4.57
N GLU A 4 23.26 -25.46 4.42
CA GLU A 4 24.51 -24.73 4.20
C GLU A 4 25.30 -25.40 3.08
N ASN A 5 26.01 -24.59 2.24
CA ASN A 5 26.89 -25.16 1.23
C ASN A 5 28.08 -25.90 1.90
N VAL A 6 28.39 -27.09 1.42
CA VAL A 6 29.43 -27.96 1.99
C VAL A 6 30.82 -27.39 1.74
N THR A 7 31.10 -26.98 0.49
CA THR A 7 32.34 -26.36 0.08
C THR A 7 32.19 -24.84 0.06
N PHE A 8 33.26 -24.14 0.42
CA PHE A 8 33.28 -22.68 0.31
C PHE A 8 33.32 -22.24 -1.17
N ILE A 9 32.90 -21.01 -1.40
CA ILE A 9 32.94 -20.35 -2.72
C ILE A 9 34.04 -19.29 -2.66
N ASP A 10 34.89 -19.28 -3.68
CA ASP A 10 35.96 -18.29 -3.80
C ASP A 10 35.50 -17.09 -4.63
N LEU A 11 35.37 -15.92 -3.97
CA LEU A 11 35.02 -14.65 -4.58
C LEU A 11 36.22 -13.66 -4.59
N SER A 12 37.47 -14.18 -4.48
CA SER A 12 38.67 -13.31 -4.42
C SER A 12 38.85 -12.40 -5.63
N ALA A 13 38.27 -12.77 -6.77
CA ALA A 13 38.30 -11.97 -8.01
C ALA A 13 37.06 -11.11 -8.20
N THR A 14 36.08 -11.17 -7.29
CA THR A 14 34.78 -10.50 -7.41
C THR A 14 34.59 -9.57 -6.24
N SER A 15 34.67 -8.27 -6.47
CA SER A 15 34.46 -7.25 -5.41
C SER A 15 33.00 -7.03 -5.08
N SER A 16 32.11 -7.41 -5.98
CA SER A 16 30.66 -7.22 -5.85
C SER A 16 29.93 -8.52 -6.11
N ALA A 17 29.00 -8.90 -5.25
CA ALA A 17 28.28 -10.15 -5.37
C ALA A 17 26.82 -10.02 -4.89
N VAL A 18 25.91 -10.59 -5.68
CA VAL A 18 24.50 -10.76 -5.32
C VAL A 18 24.21 -12.25 -5.19
N LEU A 19 23.69 -12.64 -4.04
CA LEU A 19 23.08 -13.95 -3.84
C LEU A 19 21.62 -13.87 -4.33
N SER A 20 21.26 -14.76 -5.26
CA SER A 20 19.91 -14.84 -5.81
C SER A 20 19.37 -16.26 -5.70
N TRP A 21 18.09 -16.41 -5.39
CA TRP A 21 17.42 -17.71 -5.30
C TRP A 21 15.96 -17.64 -5.67
N GLY A 22 15.40 -18.73 -6.17
CA GLY A 22 13.97 -18.93 -6.26
C GLY A 22 13.42 -19.38 -4.92
N GLN A 23 12.29 -18.85 -4.51
CA GLN A 23 11.62 -19.29 -3.29
C GLN A 23 10.11 -19.42 -3.43
N HIS A 24 9.56 -20.31 -2.63
CA HIS A 24 8.14 -20.39 -2.34
C HIS A 24 7.97 -20.70 -0.85
N TYR A 25 7.30 -19.83 -0.14
CA TYR A 25 6.99 -20.08 1.26
C TYR A 25 5.56 -19.68 1.61
N MET A 26 5.14 -20.23 2.72
CA MET A 26 3.97 -19.79 3.44
C MET A 26 4.39 -19.64 4.90
N SER A 27 4.21 -18.45 5.47
CA SER A 27 4.60 -18.17 6.84
C SER A 27 3.42 -17.78 7.72
N TYR A 28 3.54 -18.08 9.00
CA TYR A 28 2.61 -17.70 10.05
C TYR A 28 3.34 -17.15 11.28
N GLN A 29 4.31 -17.90 11.81
CA GLN A 29 5.16 -17.51 12.95
C GLN A 29 6.61 -17.94 12.74
N GLU A 30 6.96 -18.36 11.56
CA GLU A 30 8.28 -18.82 11.19
C GLU A 30 9.23 -17.64 10.98
N ILE A 31 10.52 -17.90 11.18
CA ILE A 31 11.59 -16.95 10.86
C ILE A 31 12.46 -17.58 9.78
N PHE A 32 12.59 -16.87 8.67
CA PHE A 32 13.46 -17.24 7.55
C PHE A 32 14.67 -16.33 7.55
N THR A 33 15.87 -16.90 7.64
CA THR A 33 17.11 -16.14 7.58
C THR A 33 18.06 -16.70 6.54
N VAL A 34 18.80 -15.81 5.89
CA VAL A 34 19.95 -16.14 5.06
C VAL A 34 21.19 -15.65 5.76
N GLY A 35 22.13 -16.56 6.04
CA GLY A 35 23.42 -16.22 6.65
C GLY A 35 24.52 -16.23 5.59
N VAL A 36 25.40 -15.23 5.64
CA VAL A 36 26.59 -15.10 4.81
C VAL A 36 27.83 -15.09 5.69
N SER A 37 28.81 -15.91 5.34
CA SER A 37 30.09 -15.99 6.02
C SER A 37 31.23 -15.75 5.02
N PRO A 38 32.18 -14.85 5.30
CA PRO A 38 33.35 -14.66 4.44
C PRO A 38 34.52 -15.61 4.76
N ASP A 39 34.44 -16.38 5.84
CA ASP A 39 35.56 -17.06 6.53
C ASP A 39 35.26 -18.54 6.84
N ASN A 40 34.65 -19.24 5.89
CA ASN A 40 34.32 -20.67 5.98
C ASN A 40 33.43 -21.04 7.18
N GLY A 41 32.55 -20.13 7.61
CA GLY A 41 31.60 -20.38 8.70
C GLY A 41 32.10 -19.99 10.09
N ALA A 42 33.27 -19.35 10.21
CA ALA A 42 33.78 -18.89 11.48
C ALA A 42 32.97 -17.69 12.02
N THR A 43 32.56 -16.78 11.15
CA THR A 43 31.64 -15.67 11.45
C THR A 43 30.45 -15.66 10.46
N TRP A 44 29.32 -15.16 10.91
CA TRP A 44 28.11 -15.08 10.11
C TRP A 44 27.43 -13.74 10.26
N THR A 45 26.97 -13.19 9.13
CA THR A 45 26.00 -12.10 9.08
C THR A 45 24.68 -12.68 8.62
N ASP A 46 23.64 -12.56 9.45
CA ASP A 46 22.31 -13.10 9.17
C ASP A 46 21.36 -12.00 8.71
N PHE A 47 20.66 -12.24 7.63
CA PHE A 47 19.60 -11.38 7.06
C PHE A 47 18.25 -12.05 7.29
N ILE A 48 17.34 -11.32 7.89
CA ILE A 48 15.95 -11.78 8.04
C ILE A 48 15.24 -11.57 6.71
N ILE A 49 14.80 -12.65 6.09
CA ILE A 49 14.04 -12.63 4.84
C ILE A 49 12.54 -12.46 5.13
N ASP A 50 12.06 -13.15 6.15
CA ASP A 50 10.73 -12.99 6.70
C ASP A 50 10.76 -13.42 8.16
N ASN A 51 10.12 -12.65 9.03
CA ASN A 51 9.98 -12.96 10.45
C ASN A 51 8.56 -13.38 10.85
N GLY A 52 7.74 -13.67 9.85
CA GLY A 52 6.34 -14.06 9.99
C GLY A 52 5.46 -13.02 10.69
N PRO A 53 4.21 -12.89 10.34
CA PRO A 53 3.29 -12.10 11.12
C PRO A 53 3.02 -12.81 12.45
N SER A 54 3.08 -12.10 13.55
CA SER A 54 2.74 -12.65 14.88
C SER A 54 1.26 -13.00 15.03
N VAL A 55 0.45 -12.70 14.01
CA VAL A 55 -1.00 -12.94 13.93
C VAL A 55 -1.44 -13.15 12.48
N SER A 56 -2.50 -13.94 12.27
CA SER A 56 -3.17 -14.09 10.96
C SER A 56 -3.43 -12.72 10.30
N PRO A 57 -3.28 -12.55 8.97
CA PRO A 57 -3.27 -13.60 7.97
C PRO A 57 -1.89 -14.18 7.69
N GLN A 58 -1.89 -15.40 7.15
CA GLN A 58 -0.69 -16.07 6.64
C GLN A 58 -0.13 -15.29 5.46
N VAL A 59 1.19 -15.11 5.43
CA VAL A 59 1.89 -14.57 4.27
C VAL A 59 2.29 -15.70 3.36
N ARG A 60 2.09 -15.52 2.06
CA ARG A 60 2.54 -16.42 1.02
C ARG A 60 3.33 -15.63 -0.01
N GLU A 61 4.53 -16.08 -0.29
CA GLU A 61 5.35 -15.49 -1.34
C GLU A 61 5.88 -16.57 -2.29
N PHE A 62 5.90 -16.23 -3.57
CA PHE A 62 6.47 -17.04 -4.63
C PHE A 62 7.24 -16.13 -5.59
N GLY A 63 8.49 -16.44 -5.84
CA GLY A 63 9.30 -15.67 -6.78
C GLY A 63 10.79 -15.81 -6.55
N ARG A 64 11.55 -14.98 -7.24
CA ARG A 64 13.00 -14.87 -7.08
C ARG A 64 13.32 -13.77 -6.07
N LYS A 65 14.25 -14.05 -5.19
CA LYS A 65 14.86 -13.07 -4.26
C LYS A 65 16.30 -12.84 -4.61
N SER A 66 16.78 -11.64 -4.28
CA SER A 66 18.19 -11.28 -4.32
C SER A 66 18.61 -10.57 -3.03
N LEU A 67 19.88 -10.71 -2.69
CA LEU A 67 20.52 -10.11 -1.55
C LEU A 67 21.92 -9.66 -1.95
N ASN A 68 22.19 -8.36 -1.88
CA ASN A 68 23.53 -7.86 -2.09
C ASN A 68 24.42 -8.28 -0.92
N ILE A 69 25.44 -9.07 -1.21
CA ILE A 69 26.38 -9.61 -0.23
C ILE A 69 27.78 -9.02 -0.38
N SER A 70 27.95 -8.01 -1.22
CA SER A 70 29.25 -7.42 -1.57
C SER A 70 30.04 -6.97 -0.35
N ALA A 71 29.39 -6.28 0.59
CA ALA A 71 30.02 -5.76 1.79
C ALA A 71 30.59 -6.86 2.72
N ILE A 72 30.08 -8.08 2.63
CA ILE A 72 30.48 -9.20 3.48
C ILE A 72 31.40 -10.17 2.70
N ALA A 73 30.99 -10.52 1.49
CA ALA A 73 31.58 -11.60 0.72
C ALA A 73 32.47 -11.12 -0.43
N GLY A 74 32.44 -9.82 -0.80
CA GLY A 74 33.30 -9.27 -1.84
C GLY A 74 34.79 -9.46 -1.52
N ASN A 75 35.55 -9.96 -2.48
CA ASN A 75 36.96 -10.31 -2.37
C ASN A 75 37.29 -11.42 -1.33
N ALA A 76 36.30 -12.08 -0.76
CA ALA A 76 36.53 -13.16 0.20
C ALA A 76 36.84 -14.49 -0.50
N THR A 77 37.79 -15.27 0.07
CA THR A 77 38.24 -16.53 -0.53
C THR A 77 37.45 -17.75 -0.04
N GLN A 78 36.69 -17.64 1.03
CA GLN A 78 36.05 -18.79 1.69
C GLN A 78 34.61 -18.48 2.09
N VAL A 79 33.80 -18.07 1.10
CA VAL A 79 32.40 -17.68 1.35
C VAL A 79 31.53 -18.91 1.55
N LYS A 80 30.70 -18.85 2.59
CA LYS A 80 29.62 -19.80 2.83
C LYS A 80 28.27 -19.09 2.94
N ILE A 81 27.25 -19.79 2.48
CA ILE A 81 25.85 -19.35 2.54
C ILE A 81 25.05 -20.39 3.32
N ARG A 82 24.16 -19.93 4.19
CA ARG A 82 23.21 -20.81 4.84
C ARG A 82 21.79 -20.23 4.74
N PHE A 83 20.83 -21.12 4.57
CA PHE A 83 19.41 -20.82 4.69
C PHE A 83 18.93 -21.46 5.99
N ASN A 84 18.35 -20.68 6.86
CA ASN A 84 17.89 -21.14 8.16
C ASN A 84 16.40 -20.89 8.31
N TYR A 85 15.65 -21.97 8.50
CA TYR A 85 14.23 -21.98 8.77
C TYR A 85 14.01 -22.31 10.25
N GLN A 86 13.45 -21.38 10.98
CA GLN A 86 13.01 -21.56 12.35
C GLN A 86 11.47 -21.59 12.37
N GLY A 87 10.92 -22.80 12.32
CA GLY A 87 9.48 -23.03 12.42
C GLY A 87 9.03 -23.12 13.87
N ASN A 88 7.78 -22.69 14.08
CA ASN A 88 7.15 -22.77 15.41
C ASN A 88 5.78 -23.48 15.36
N PHE A 89 5.12 -23.47 14.19
CA PHE A 89 3.87 -24.21 13.93
C PHE A 89 3.50 -24.10 12.43
N ASP A 90 3.64 -25.07 11.62
CA ASP A 90 4.43 -25.12 10.45
C ASP A 90 3.81 -25.11 9.09
N TRP A 91 4.33 -24.22 8.29
CA TRP A 91 4.23 -24.31 6.85
C TRP A 91 5.59 -24.74 6.26
N PHE A 92 6.08 -24.06 5.23
CA PHE A 92 7.30 -24.48 4.51
C PHE A 92 8.05 -23.29 3.91
N TRP A 93 9.32 -23.49 3.66
CA TRP A 93 10.16 -22.67 2.80
C TRP A 93 10.87 -23.56 1.79
N ALA A 94 10.45 -23.48 0.52
CA ALA A 94 11.09 -24.13 -0.60
C ALA A 94 12.07 -23.16 -1.24
N ILE A 95 13.28 -23.62 -1.55
CA ILE A 95 14.38 -22.86 -2.14
C ILE A 95 14.88 -23.62 -3.35
N ASP A 96 15.13 -22.90 -4.45
CA ASP A 96 15.66 -23.45 -5.68
C ASP A 96 16.54 -22.42 -6.40
N ASP A 97 17.29 -22.86 -7.41
CA ASP A 97 18.10 -22.00 -8.28
C ASP A 97 18.98 -21.00 -7.53
N VAL A 98 19.71 -21.45 -6.52
CA VAL A 98 20.63 -20.60 -5.75
C VAL A 98 21.84 -20.25 -6.59
N LEU A 99 22.07 -18.95 -6.81
CA LEU A 99 23.12 -18.39 -7.62
C LEU A 99 23.86 -17.29 -6.86
N ILE A 100 25.15 -17.17 -7.10
CA ILE A 100 25.91 -15.94 -6.80
C ILE A 100 26.36 -15.37 -8.13
N ILE A 101 26.00 -14.13 -8.38
CA ILE A 101 26.34 -13.39 -9.59
C ILE A 101 27.10 -12.12 -9.22
N GLU A 102 27.84 -11.58 -10.15
CA GLU A 102 28.48 -10.28 -9.97
C GLU A 102 27.40 -9.20 -9.88
N ALA A 103 27.46 -8.35 -8.84
CA ALA A 103 26.54 -7.25 -8.69
C ALA A 103 26.86 -6.14 -9.70
N GLU A 104 25.84 -5.46 -10.18
CA GLU A 104 26.01 -4.23 -10.94
C GLU A 104 26.74 -3.17 -10.10
N SER A 105 27.59 -2.36 -10.73
CA SER A 105 28.34 -1.36 -9.97
C SER A 105 27.43 -0.29 -9.39
N ASN A 106 26.48 0.19 -10.18
CA ASN A 106 25.55 1.25 -9.81
C ASN A 106 24.13 0.78 -10.16
N ASN A 107 23.31 0.61 -9.17
CA ASN A 107 21.91 0.25 -9.34
C ASN A 107 21.10 0.80 -8.16
N LEU A 108 20.37 1.89 -8.40
CA LEU A 108 19.35 2.38 -7.48
C LEU A 108 18.00 1.78 -7.87
N ILE A 109 17.18 1.49 -6.92
CA ILE A 109 15.81 0.99 -7.14
C ILE A 109 14.86 1.87 -6.32
N LEU A 110 13.88 2.47 -6.98
CA LEU A 110 12.80 3.16 -6.29
C LEU A 110 11.77 2.14 -5.81
N THR A 111 11.81 1.84 -4.52
CA THR A 111 10.87 0.92 -3.87
C THR A 111 9.81 1.71 -3.10
N ASP A 112 8.62 1.10 -2.94
CA ASP A 112 7.51 1.64 -2.14
C ASP A 112 7.24 3.15 -2.35
N PRO A 113 7.11 3.67 -3.57
CA PRO A 113 6.75 5.07 -3.79
C PRO A 113 5.32 5.33 -3.35
N TYR A 114 5.12 6.42 -2.59
CA TYR A 114 3.77 6.84 -2.21
C TYR A 114 3.69 8.36 -2.06
N TYR A 115 2.47 8.90 -2.05
CA TYR A 115 2.21 10.29 -1.71
C TYR A 115 0.97 10.45 -0.83
N GLY A 116 0.92 11.54 -0.08
CA GLY A 116 -0.17 11.84 0.84
C GLY A 116 0.09 11.36 2.26
N THR A 117 -0.89 11.53 3.13
CA THR A 117 -0.79 11.22 4.56
C THR A 117 -0.90 9.73 4.89
N ALA A 118 -1.35 8.93 3.95
CA ALA A 118 -1.37 7.48 4.03
C ALA A 118 -0.76 6.91 2.76
N ALA A 119 -0.37 5.65 2.76
CA ALA A 119 0.20 4.97 1.60
C ALA A 119 -0.69 4.95 0.34
N TYR A 120 -1.69 5.82 0.26
CA TYR A 120 -2.72 5.86 -0.78
C TYR A 120 -2.90 7.24 -1.36
N PRO A 121 -2.73 7.34 -2.68
CA PRO A 121 -3.07 8.54 -3.38
C PRO A 121 -4.58 8.74 -3.39
N TYR A 122 -5.03 9.93 -3.01
CA TYR A 122 -6.37 10.37 -3.33
C TYR A 122 -6.55 10.44 -4.84
N SER A 123 -7.70 10.03 -5.34
CA SER A 123 -8.06 10.29 -6.73
C SER A 123 -8.70 11.67 -6.92
N ARG A 124 -9.39 12.15 -5.88
CA ARG A 124 -10.00 13.48 -5.82
C ARG A 124 -9.85 14.11 -4.46
N ILE A 125 -9.42 15.37 -4.46
CA ILE A 125 -9.25 16.19 -3.25
C ILE A 125 -10.13 17.43 -3.42
N PRO A 126 -11.11 17.67 -2.52
CA PRO A 126 -11.90 18.91 -2.57
C PRO A 126 -11.00 20.13 -2.40
N VAL A 127 -11.35 21.22 -3.07
CA VAL A 127 -10.55 22.47 -3.07
C VAL A 127 -10.28 23.00 -1.66
N ASN A 128 -11.20 22.84 -0.74
CA ASN A 128 -11.08 23.26 0.66
C ASN A 128 -10.31 22.25 1.55
N GLN A 129 -10.01 21.03 1.04
CA GLN A 129 -9.22 20.01 1.73
C GLN A 129 -7.80 19.89 1.19
N ILE A 130 -7.36 20.84 0.34
CA ILE A 130 -6.01 20.84 -0.21
C ILE A 130 -4.97 20.98 0.90
N GLN A 131 -3.97 20.10 0.86
CA GLN A 131 -2.80 20.12 1.73
C GLN A 131 -1.52 19.99 0.92
N ALA A 132 -0.41 20.30 1.56
CA ALA A 132 0.89 19.88 1.08
C ALA A 132 0.93 18.34 1.04
N ILE A 133 1.36 17.80 -0.09
CA ILE A 133 1.45 16.35 -0.34
C ILE A 133 2.93 15.98 -0.25
N ASP A 134 3.24 15.06 0.65
CA ASP A 134 4.57 14.45 0.73
C ASP A 134 4.67 13.35 -0.32
N PHE A 135 5.63 13.47 -1.21
CA PHE A 135 6.06 12.40 -2.10
C PHE A 135 7.24 11.70 -1.45
N VAL A 136 7.08 10.44 -1.15
CA VAL A 136 8.10 9.63 -0.46
C VAL A 136 8.47 8.45 -1.32
N GLY A 137 9.77 8.23 -1.51
CA GLY A 137 10.35 7.06 -2.14
C GLY A 137 11.34 6.39 -1.21
N LYS A 138 11.23 5.07 -1.02
CA LYS A 138 12.32 4.29 -0.50
C LYS A 138 13.25 3.96 -1.63
N VAL A 139 14.53 4.23 -1.44
CA VAL A 139 15.58 4.03 -2.44
C VAL A 139 16.52 2.96 -1.92
N LEU A 140 16.51 1.81 -2.58
CA LEU A 140 17.48 0.73 -2.35
C LEU A 140 18.67 0.93 -3.28
N ASN A 141 19.88 0.93 -2.73
CA ASN A 141 21.09 0.76 -3.53
C ASN A 141 21.45 -0.72 -3.64
N ASP A 142 21.00 -1.38 -4.70
CA ASP A 142 21.32 -2.77 -5.00
C ASP A 142 22.66 -2.92 -5.76
N GLY A 143 23.32 -1.79 -6.06
CA GLY A 143 24.65 -1.74 -6.65
C GLY A 143 25.77 -1.99 -5.64
N ALA A 144 26.96 -2.30 -6.16
CA ALA A 144 28.15 -2.55 -5.34
C ALA A 144 28.81 -1.29 -4.79
N ILE A 145 28.51 -0.12 -5.38
CA ILE A 145 29.16 1.15 -5.05
C ILE A 145 28.15 2.08 -4.37
N ASN A 146 28.61 2.80 -3.34
CA ASN A 146 27.80 3.83 -2.69
C ASN A 146 27.34 4.88 -3.71
N GLN A 147 26.07 5.22 -3.68
CA GLN A 147 25.49 6.23 -4.57
C GLN A 147 25.45 7.57 -3.86
N THR A 148 26.25 8.50 -4.36
CA THR A 148 26.36 9.85 -3.81
C THR A 148 25.46 10.83 -4.56
N ASN A 149 25.07 11.92 -3.88
CA ASN A 149 24.13 12.90 -4.40
C ASN A 149 22.84 12.24 -4.93
N THR A 150 22.34 11.28 -4.16
CA THR A 150 21.08 10.62 -4.49
C THR A 150 19.93 11.60 -4.31
N VAL A 151 19.18 11.83 -5.36
CA VAL A 151 18.09 12.80 -5.42
C VAL A 151 16.80 12.13 -5.88
N LEU A 152 15.74 12.36 -5.12
CA LEU A 152 14.38 12.07 -5.56
C LEU A 152 13.79 13.32 -6.23
N SER A 153 13.46 13.22 -7.49
CA SER A 153 12.73 14.26 -8.22
C SER A 153 11.29 13.86 -8.47
N VAL A 154 10.39 14.83 -8.42
CA VAL A 154 8.97 14.67 -8.76
C VAL A 154 8.64 15.64 -9.87
N ASP A 155 8.16 15.11 -10.97
CA ASP A 155 7.65 15.87 -12.12
C ASP A 155 6.13 15.70 -12.18
N ILE A 156 5.41 16.81 -12.22
CA ILE A 156 3.95 16.80 -12.34
C ILE A 156 3.58 17.40 -13.67
N ASN A 157 2.77 16.64 -14.42
CA ASN A 157 2.26 17.03 -15.77
C ASN A 157 3.40 17.43 -16.72
N SER A 158 4.50 16.68 -16.75
CA SER A 158 5.63 16.89 -17.65
C SER A 158 6.23 18.30 -17.56
N GLY A 159 6.54 18.73 -16.32
CA GLY A 159 7.24 19.97 -16.05
C GLY A 159 6.37 21.14 -15.60
N ALA A 160 5.05 20.95 -15.42
CA ALA A 160 4.20 21.98 -14.80
C ALA A 160 4.61 22.26 -13.35
N PHE A 161 5.17 21.29 -12.68
CA PHE A 161 5.85 21.41 -11.39
C PHE A 161 6.99 20.40 -11.34
N THR A 162 8.13 20.83 -10.83
CA THR A 162 9.29 19.96 -10.57
C THR A 162 9.87 20.31 -9.22
N ALA A 163 10.04 19.31 -8.37
CA ALA A 163 10.73 19.44 -7.10
C ALA A 163 11.75 18.31 -6.94
N ALA A 164 12.79 18.57 -6.19
CA ALA A 164 13.80 17.58 -5.85
C ALA A 164 14.05 17.57 -4.33
N SER A 165 14.35 16.40 -3.80
CA SER A 165 14.80 16.23 -2.42
C SER A 165 16.20 16.81 -2.22
N ILE A 166 16.61 16.90 -0.96
CA ILE A 166 18.02 17.13 -0.61
C ILE A 166 18.82 15.90 -1.03
N ALA A 167 20.00 16.15 -1.64
CA ALA A 167 20.93 15.09 -2.02
C ALA A 167 21.46 14.35 -0.79
N ASP A 168 21.52 13.04 -0.89
CA ASP A 168 22.00 12.16 0.16
C ASP A 168 22.89 11.05 -0.42
N THR A 169 23.53 10.27 0.44
CA THR A 169 24.33 9.11 0.06
C THR A 169 23.65 7.84 0.51
N VAL A 170 23.30 6.97 -0.43
CA VAL A 170 22.76 5.63 -0.15
C VAL A 170 23.91 4.62 -0.27
N PHE A 171 24.24 3.97 0.86
CA PHE A 171 25.32 2.98 0.87
C PHE A 171 24.90 1.69 0.16
N SER A 172 25.89 0.97 -0.40
CA SER A 172 25.65 -0.32 -1.05
C SER A 172 24.94 -1.29 -0.12
N GLY A 173 23.81 -1.85 -0.58
CA GLY A 173 22.96 -2.76 0.18
C GLY A 173 21.97 -2.09 1.14
N ASP A 174 22.06 -0.77 1.31
CA ASP A 174 21.17 -0.04 2.20
C ASP A 174 19.93 0.51 1.47
N THR A 175 18.88 0.73 2.24
CA THR A 175 17.67 1.41 1.80
C THR A 175 17.51 2.70 2.60
N ASP A 176 17.26 3.80 1.90
CA ASP A 176 16.96 5.08 2.54
C ASP A 176 15.60 5.61 2.10
N SER A 177 14.99 6.49 2.91
CA SER A 177 13.71 7.13 2.62
C SER A 177 13.94 8.59 2.27
N ILE A 178 13.64 8.95 1.04
CA ILE A 178 13.81 10.31 0.52
C ILE A 178 12.43 10.89 0.22
N PHE A 179 12.21 12.18 0.50
CA PHE A 179 10.92 12.81 0.28
C PHE A 179 11.06 14.24 -0.27
N THR A 180 10.00 14.68 -0.93
CA THR A 180 9.79 16.07 -1.33
C THR A 180 8.32 16.43 -1.19
N VAL A 181 8.00 17.72 -1.17
CA VAL A 181 6.67 18.23 -0.85
C VAL A 181 6.14 19.10 -1.99
N TRP A 182 4.86 18.93 -2.29
CA TRP A 182 4.14 19.76 -3.25
C TRP A 182 2.73 20.08 -2.75
N THR A 183 2.26 21.30 -3.02
CA THR A 183 0.87 21.69 -2.75
C THR A 183 0.12 21.87 -4.06
N PRO A 184 -0.95 21.09 -4.32
CA PRO A 184 -1.74 21.24 -5.51
C PRO A 184 -2.32 22.66 -5.63
N PRO A 185 -2.32 23.26 -6.82
CA PRO A 185 -3.08 24.48 -7.06
C PRO A 185 -4.58 24.23 -6.86
N ALA A 186 -5.31 25.22 -6.38
CA ALA A 186 -6.76 25.18 -6.21
C ALA A 186 -7.51 25.28 -7.57
N THR A 187 -7.09 24.49 -8.55
CA THR A 187 -7.67 24.49 -9.91
C THR A 187 -8.48 23.22 -10.08
N VAL A 188 -9.78 23.37 -10.09
CA VAL A 188 -10.74 22.27 -10.18
C VAL A 188 -10.75 21.64 -11.58
N GLY A 189 -10.89 20.31 -11.61
CA GLY A 189 -11.06 19.53 -12.83
C GLY A 189 -9.81 19.36 -13.70
N VAL A 190 -8.62 19.72 -13.16
CA VAL A 190 -7.35 19.47 -13.83
C VAL A 190 -6.75 18.19 -13.28
N PRO A 191 -6.50 17.18 -14.12
CA PRO A 191 -5.81 15.97 -13.68
C PRO A 191 -4.32 16.25 -13.49
N TYR A 192 -3.77 15.76 -12.38
CA TYR A 192 -2.36 15.80 -12.05
C TYR A 192 -1.78 14.40 -12.12
N ILE A 193 -0.75 14.21 -12.94
CA ILE A 193 0.01 12.96 -13.06
C ILE A 193 1.39 13.24 -12.50
N ALA A 194 1.76 12.57 -11.41
CA ALA A 194 3.06 12.70 -10.79
C ALA A 194 3.96 11.54 -11.21
N THR A 195 5.18 11.85 -11.62
CA THR A 195 6.25 10.88 -11.90
C THR A 195 7.39 11.15 -10.95
N MET A 196 7.73 10.16 -10.14
CA MET A 196 8.90 10.16 -9.26
C MET A 196 10.06 9.50 -9.99
N THR A 197 11.26 10.06 -9.84
CA THR A 197 12.50 9.48 -10.38
C THR A 197 13.61 9.67 -9.37
N VAL A 198 14.37 8.60 -9.10
CA VAL A 198 15.60 8.68 -8.31
C VAL A 198 16.82 8.68 -9.25
N THR A 199 17.79 9.50 -8.92
CA THR A 199 19.07 9.63 -9.64
C THR A 199 20.23 9.81 -8.66
N SER A 200 21.46 9.55 -9.11
CA SER A 200 22.69 9.84 -8.38
C SER A 200 23.75 10.45 -9.31
N ASP A 201 24.97 10.64 -8.81
CA ASP A 201 26.12 11.06 -9.62
C ASP A 201 26.55 10.00 -10.64
N SER A 202 26.17 8.76 -10.41
CA SER A 202 26.58 7.62 -11.25
C SER A 202 25.49 7.29 -12.29
N ILE A 203 25.94 6.76 -13.43
CA ILE A 203 25.01 6.21 -14.41
C ILE A 203 24.50 4.89 -13.87
N ASP A 204 23.19 4.79 -13.73
CA ASP A 204 22.51 3.59 -13.28
C ASP A 204 22.51 2.52 -14.37
N SER A 205 22.75 1.26 -13.97
CA SER A 205 22.80 0.12 -14.90
C SER A 205 21.39 -0.33 -15.33
N SER A 206 20.39 -0.06 -14.50
CA SER A 206 18.98 -0.49 -14.69
C SER A 206 17.99 0.65 -14.50
N PRO A 207 18.05 1.75 -15.27
CA PRO A 207 17.32 3.00 -14.96
C PRO A 207 15.79 2.90 -15.03
N LEU A 208 15.23 1.77 -15.45
CA LEU A 208 13.78 1.59 -15.55
C LEU A 208 13.10 1.37 -14.19
N ASP A 209 13.82 0.89 -13.20
CA ASP A 209 13.31 0.66 -11.83
C ASP A 209 13.51 1.89 -10.91
N ASN A 210 14.12 2.93 -11.45
CA ASN A 210 14.31 4.23 -10.79
C ASN A 210 13.10 5.15 -10.89
N THR A 211 12.07 4.78 -11.62
CA THR A 211 10.96 5.69 -11.93
C THR A 211 9.62 5.05 -11.65
N PHE A 212 8.72 5.83 -11.05
CA PHE A 212 7.33 5.42 -10.83
C PHE A 212 6.36 6.54 -11.18
N THR A 213 5.33 6.21 -11.95
CA THR A 213 4.25 7.14 -12.30
C THR A 213 2.97 6.75 -11.58
N PHE A 214 2.44 7.69 -10.81
CA PHE A 214 1.21 7.51 -10.07
C PHE A 214 -0.02 7.62 -10.99
N PRO A 215 -1.14 6.96 -10.63
CA PRO A 215 -2.43 7.27 -11.21
C PRO A 215 -2.75 8.77 -11.09
N ALA A 216 -3.49 9.30 -12.06
CA ALA A 216 -3.90 10.70 -12.01
C ALA A 216 -4.85 10.96 -10.83
N PHE A 217 -4.68 12.11 -10.19
CA PHE A 217 -5.66 12.67 -9.27
C PHE A 217 -6.08 14.08 -9.72
N GLU A 218 -7.17 14.59 -9.18
CA GLU A 218 -7.63 15.94 -9.48
C GLU A 218 -8.07 16.69 -8.21
N VAL A 219 -8.00 18.01 -8.28
CA VAL A 219 -8.70 18.86 -7.32
C VAL A 219 -10.16 18.97 -7.78
N SER A 220 -11.08 18.59 -6.91
CA SER A 220 -12.53 18.64 -7.15
C SER A 220 -13.18 19.81 -6.43
N ASP A 221 -14.38 20.19 -6.84
CA ASP A 221 -15.16 21.19 -6.12
C ASP A 221 -15.55 20.67 -4.72
N TYR A 222 -16.08 19.44 -4.63
CA TYR A 222 -16.74 18.94 -3.42
C TYR A 222 -16.62 17.42 -3.20
N ILE A 223 -15.91 16.69 -4.05
CA ILE A 223 -15.75 15.23 -3.89
C ILE A 223 -14.39 14.90 -3.29
N TYR A 224 -14.42 14.09 -2.25
CA TYR A 224 -13.22 13.49 -1.65
C TYR A 224 -13.25 11.98 -1.88
N ALA A 225 -12.28 11.45 -2.62
CA ALA A 225 -12.27 10.07 -3.07
C ALA A 225 -10.87 9.45 -3.10
N TYR A 226 -10.81 8.14 -2.90
CA TYR A 226 -9.62 7.33 -3.10
C TYR A 226 -9.70 6.44 -4.35
N ASP A 227 -10.92 6.06 -4.77
CA ASP A 227 -11.13 5.24 -5.95
C ASP A 227 -10.85 6.02 -7.25
N ASP A 228 -10.48 5.33 -8.31
CA ASP A 228 -10.07 5.92 -9.59
C ASP A 228 -11.18 6.62 -10.38
N TYR A 229 -12.39 6.67 -9.81
CA TYR A 229 -13.58 7.27 -10.41
C TYR A 229 -14.03 6.64 -11.76
N ALA A 230 -13.33 5.61 -12.18
CA ALA A 230 -13.72 4.79 -13.33
C ALA A 230 -14.93 3.91 -13.00
N SER A 231 -15.37 3.16 -13.98
CA SER A 231 -16.38 2.11 -13.74
C SER A 231 -15.85 1.10 -12.73
N ALA A 232 -16.71 0.59 -11.88
CA ALA A 232 -16.35 -0.47 -10.96
C ALA A 232 -15.78 -1.66 -11.75
N VAL A 233 -14.50 -1.99 -11.52
CA VAL A 233 -13.82 -3.11 -12.17
C VAL A 233 -13.98 -4.41 -11.36
N GLY A 234 -14.55 -4.31 -10.16
CA GLY A 234 -14.83 -5.44 -9.28
C GLY A 234 -15.98 -5.12 -8.34
N GLN A 235 -16.33 -6.09 -7.55
CA GLN A 235 -17.31 -5.93 -6.48
C GLN A 235 -16.79 -6.62 -5.23
N GLY A 236 -16.90 -5.92 -4.10
CA GLY A 236 -16.58 -6.48 -2.79
C GLY A 236 -17.60 -7.52 -2.37
N ALA A 237 -17.19 -8.35 -1.44
CA ALA A 237 -18.03 -9.40 -0.90
C ALA A 237 -19.31 -8.83 -0.27
N GLY A 238 -20.43 -9.40 -0.66
CA GLY A 238 -21.75 -9.05 -0.12
C GLY A 238 -22.00 -9.63 1.26
N GLY A 239 -22.99 -9.11 1.95
CA GLY A 239 -23.61 -9.78 3.09
C GLY A 239 -24.14 -11.14 2.64
N GLY A 240 -24.04 -12.13 3.51
CA GLY A 240 -24.52 -13.47 3.19
C GLY A 240 -23.47 -14.43 2.65
N ILE A 241 -22.19 -14.16 2.82
CA ILE A 241 -21.14 -15.16 2.57
C ILE A 241 -21.44 -16.41 3.39
N ASN A 242 -21.65 -17.53 2.72
CA ASN A 242 -22.07 -18.83 3.28
C ASN A 242 -23.51 -18.88 3.83
N GLY A 243 -24.44 -18.09 3.29
CA GLY A 243 -25.85 -18.18 3.61
C GLY A 243 -26.25 -17.64 4.98
N THR A 244 -25.41 -16.84 5.59
CA THR A 244 -25.73 -16.07 6.79
C THR A 244 -25.91 -14.60 6.43
N ASP A 245 -27.06 -14.03 6.76
CA ASP A 245 -27.33 -12.57 6.64
C ASP A 245 -26.48 -11.81 7.68
N ILE A 246 -25.20 -11.69 7.42
CA ILE A 246 -24.31 -10.93 8.29
C ILE A 246 -24.29 -9.49 7.78
N ALA A 247 -24.78 -8.56 8.60
CA ALA A 247 -24.61 -7.13 8.36
C ALA A 247 -23.12 -6.79 8.26
N PHE A 248 -22.76 -5.93 7.32
CA PHE A 248 -21.40 -5.41 7.22
C PHE A 248 -21.37 -3.91 6.91
N GLU A 249 -20.26 -3.30 7.20
CA GLU A 249 -19.92 -1.93 6.80
C GLU A 249 -18.63 -1.94 6.01
N ALA A 250 -18.60 -1.21 4.88
CA ALA A 250 -17.42 -1.09 4.04
C ALA A 250 -17.24 0.36 3.58
N GLY A 251 -16.01 0.85 3.58
CA GLY A 251 -15.72 2.22 3.19
C GLY A 251 -14.26 2.61 3.38
N ASN A 252 -14.04 3.92 3.43
CA ASN A 252 -12.71 4.54 3.48
C ASN A 252 -12.61 5.52 4.64
N SER A 253 -11.41 5.70 5.17
CA SER A 253 -11.09 6.70 6.19
C SER A 253 -10.46 7.93 5.55
N PHE A 254 -10.97 9.11 5.86
CA PHE A 254 -10.55 10.39 5.32
C PHE A 254 -10.07 11.31 6.43
N ASP A 255 -8.92 11.94 6.24
CA ASP A 255 -8.41 12.98 7.13
C ASP A 255 -9.02 14.34 6.75
N ILE A 256 -9.48 15.10 7.71
CA ILE A 256 -10.11 16.41 7.51
C ILE A 256 -9.12 17.52 7.84
N TRP A 257 -8.74 18.27 6.82
CA TRP A 257 -7.74 19.32 6.91
C TRP A 257 -8.32 20.73 7.11
N ALA A 258 -9.55 20.93 6.68
CA ALA A 258 -10.33 22.13 6.97
C ALA A 258 -11.74 21.72 7.41
N ALA A 259 -12.26 22.42 8.42
CA ALA A 259 -13.62 22.16 8.88
C ALA A 259 -14.63 22.35 7.75
N ASP A 260 -15.50 21.37 7.56
CA ASP A 260 -16.51 21.38 6.51
C ASP A 260 -17.75 20.59 6.92
N ASN A 261 -18.78 20.61 6.09
CA ASN A 261 -20.03 19.90 6.31
C ASN A 261 -20.21 18.81 5.25
N LEU A 262 -20.20 17.55 5.67
CA LEU A 262 -20.54 16.45 4.80
C LEU A 262 -22.04 16.41 4.53
N MET A 263 -22.45 16.46 3.26
CA MET A 263 -23.84 16.54 2.84
C MET A 263 -24.38 15.19 2.37
N ALA A 264 -23.53 14.39 1.73
CA ALA A 264 -23.90 13.10 1.20
C ALA A 264 -22.71 12.13 1.17
N ILE A 265 -23.02 10.86 0.95
CA ILE A 265 -22.07 9.81 0.58
C ILE A 265 -22.42 9.34 -0.81
N ASP A 266 -21.46 9.35 -1.73
CA ASP A 266 -21.59 8.75 -3.05
C ASP A 266 -21.01 7.34 -3.01
N ALA A 267 -21.84 6.33 -3.28
CA ALA A 267 -21.42 4.93 -3.24
C ALA A 267 -21.81 4.20 -4.53
N VAL A 268 -20.90 3.37 -5.05
CA VAL A 268 -21.20 2.53 -6.20
C VAL A 268 -21.83 1.23 -5.74
N VAL A 269 -23.02 0.95 -6.23
CA VAL A 269 -23.70 -0.33 -6.02
C VAL A 269 -23.12 -1.36 -7.00
N GLY A 270 -22.59 -2.46 -6.51
CA GLY A 270 -22.01 -3.50 -7.36
C GLY A 270 -23.05 -4.18 -8.25
N ALA A 271 -22.63 -4.58 -9.44
CA ALA A 271 -23.52 -5.17 -10.48
C ALA A 271 -24.22 -6.47 -10.04
N GLY A 272 -23.67 -7.19 -9.05
CA GLY A 272 -24.28 -8.40 -8.48
C GLY A 272 -25.35 -8.15 -7.44
N THR A 273 -25.56 -6.90 -7.01
CA THR A 273 -26.55 -6.59 -5.96
C THR A 273 -27.97 -6.84 -6.44
N PRO A 274 -28.79 -7.59 -5.69
CA PRO A 274 -30.20 -7.77 -6.02
C PRO A 274 -30.97 -6.43 -5.95
N VAL A 275 -31.92 -6.26 -6.88
CA VAL A 275 -32.90 -5.18 -6.78
C VAL A 275 -33.75 -5.38 -5.53
N GLY A 276 -33.98 -4.32 -4.76
CA GLY A 276 -34.70 -4.36 -3.50
C GLY A 276 -33.82 -4.53 -2.25
N SER A 277 -32.48 -4.64 -2.44
CA SER A 277 -31.54 -4.65 -1.32
C SER A 277 -31.52 -3.30 -0.61
N ASN A 278 -31.30 -3.33 0.71
CA ASN A 278 -31.31 -2.13 1.55
C ASN A 278 -29.91 -1.81 2.04
N PHE A 279 -29.49 -0.55 1.89
CA PHE A 279 -28.24 -0.04 2.43
C PHE A 279 -28.37 1.43 2.83
N LYS A 280 -27.46 1.91 3.65
CA LYS A 280 -27.38 3.30 4.08
C LYS A 280 -25.94 3.77 4.19
N GLY A 281 -25.71 5.06 4.14
CA GLY A 281 -24.43 5.67 4.45
C GLY A 281 -24.21 5.77 5.96
N VAL A 282 -22.96 5.60 6.39
CA VAL A 282 -22.53 5.74 7.79
C VAL A 282 -21.26 6.57 7.89
N VAL A 283 -21.16 7.34 8.97
CA VAL A 283 -19.97 8.14 9.30
C VAL A 283 -19.56 7.82 10.73
N TYR A 284 -18.29 7.52 10.91
CA TYR A 284 -17.67 7.31 12.22
C TYR A 284 -16.45 8.20 12.34
N GLU A 285 -16.31 8.85 13.48
CA GLU A 285 -15.07 9.47 13.90
C GLU A 285 -14.11 8.38 14.41
N ARG A 286 -12.86 8.43 13.96
CA ARG A 286 -11.82 7.53 14.44
C ARG A 286 -11.26 8.06 15.74
N ILE A 287 -11.25 7.23 16.79
CA ILE A 287 -10.76 7.60 18.13
C ILE A 287 -9.59 6.70 18.55
N ALA A 288 -8.71 7.23 19.41
CA ALA A 288 -7.48 6.52 19.81
C ALA A 288 -7.72 5.32 20.74
N THR A 289 -8.88 5.24 21.38
CA THR A 289 -9.21 4.19 22.36
C THR A 289 -10.37 3.34 21.89
N ALA A 290 -10.43 2.07 22.32
CA ALA A 290 -11.56 1.20 22.02
C ALA A 290 -12.90 1.87 22.39
N PRO A 291 -13.91 1.79 21.52
CA PRO A 291 -14.06 0.90 20.35
C PRO A 291 -13.35 1.37 19.07
N PHE A 292 -12.48 2.36 19.09
CA PHE A 292 -11.74 2.97 18.00
C PHE A 292 -12.58 3.75 16.98
N TYR A 293 -13.89 3.62 17.01
CA TYR A 293 -14.83 4.30 16.14
C TYR A 293 -16.04 4.78 16.96
N ASN A 294 -16.43 6.01 16.73
CA ASN A 294 -17.59 6.63 17.35
C ASN A 294 -18.56 7.05 16.23
N LYS A 295 -19.77 6.46 16.22
CA LYS A 295 -20.77 6.78 15.19
C LYS A 295 -21.20 8.25 15.30
N VAL A 296 -21.00 9.00 14.22
CA VAL A 296 -21.37 10.42 14.12
C VAL A 296 -22.73 10.57 13.44
N ALA A 297 -22.95 9.85 12.33
CA ALA A 297 -24.16 10.01 11.53
C ALA A 297 -24.46 8.78 10.69
N GLU A 298 -25.71 8.71 10.23
CA GLU A 298 -26.14 7.76 9.20
C GLU A 298 -27.25 8.39 8.35
N THR A 299 -27.37 7.93 7.11
CA THR A 299 -28.45 8.32 6.20
C THR A 299 -29.69 7.46 6.42
N LYS A 300 -30.80 7.81 5.78
CA LYS A 300 -31.90 6.88 5.64
C LYS A 300 -31.48 5.70 4.77
N PHE A 301 -32.19 4.56 4.93
CA PHE A 301 -32.02 3.45 4.02
C PHE A 301 -32.45 3.84 2.60
N TYR A 302 -31.61 3.44 1.65
CA TYR A 302 -31.89 3.43 0.24
C TYR A 302 -32.23 2.00 -0.17
N VAL A 303 -33.24 1.84 -1.03
CA VAL A 303 -33.64 0.57 -1.61
C VAL A 303 -33.16 0.51 -3.05
N THR A 304 -32.32 -0.47 -3.39
CA THR A 304 -31.76 -0.58 -4.73
C THR A 304 -32.84 -0.85 -5.78
N ASP A 305 -32.70 -0.19 -6.90
CA ASP A 305 -33.50 -0.42 -8.10
C ASP A 305 -32.60 -0.74 -9.30
N ALA A 306 -33.19 -0.96 -10.45
CA ALA A 306 -32.44 -1.31 -11.66
C ALA A 306 -31.50 -0.19 -12.11
N ALA A 307 -31.78 1.08 -11.77
CA ALA A 307 -30.96 2.22 -12.15
C ALA A 307 -29.74 2.41 -11.23
N SER A 308 -29.84 1.98 -9.98
CA SER A 308 -28.73 2.05 -9.02
C SER A 308 -27.69 0.95 -9.22
N ILE A 309 -28.07 -0.20 -9.78
CA ILE A 309 -27.16 -1.35 -9.95
C ILE A 309 -26.05 -1.00 -10.95
N GLY A 310 -24.79 -1.15 -10.52
CA GLY A 310 -23.60 -0.80 -11.31
C GLY A 310 -23.30 0.68 -11.38
N ASN A 311 -24.08 1.53 -10.71
CA ASN A 311 -23.98 2.99 -10.78
C ASN A 311 -23.72 3.61 -9.40
N VAL A 312 -23.34 4.89 -9.42
CA VAL A 312 -23.22 5.72 -8.22
C VAL A 312 -24.62 6.00 -7.67
N THR A 313 -24.79 5.75 -6.40
CA THR A 313 -25.98 6.13 -5.64
C THR A 313 -25.59 7.18 -4.60
N GLN A 314 -26.26 8.30 -4.60
CA GLN A 314 -26.07 9.39 -3.65
C GLN A 314 -26.94 9.18 -2.42
N LEU A 315 -26.32 9.09 -1.26
CA LEU A 315 -26.96 8.89 0.05
C LEU A 315 -26.94 10.20 0.84
N LEU A 316 -28.05 10.95 0.81
CA LEU A 316 -28.18 12.26 1.43
C LEU A 316 -28.37 12.15 2.95
N PHE A 317 -27.67 12.99 3.71
CA PHE A 317 -27.97 13.21 5.12
C PHE A 317 -29.20 14.11 5.27
N SER A 318 -29.93 13.95 6.37
CA SER A 318 -31.10 14.78 6.67
C SER A 318 -30.73 16.20 7.12
N ALA A 319 -29.50 16.39 7.52
CA ALA A 319 -28.88 17.67 7.87
C ALA A 319 -27.37 17.57 7.60
N PRO A 320 -26.69 18.68 7.33
CA PRO A 320 -25.23 18.72 7.19
C PRO A 320 -24.52 18.11 8.40
N ILE A 321 -23.50 17.29 8.20
CA ILE A 321 -22.71 16.67 9.24
C ILE A 321 -21.41 17.45 9.40
N PRO A 322 -21.20 18.21 10.47
CA PRO A 322 -19.99 18.97 10.67
C PRO A 322 -18.80 18.03 10.92
N LEU A 323 -17.72 18.23 10.17
CA LEU A 323 -16.45 17.53 10.30
C LEU A 323 -15.41 18.47 10.88
N ALA A 324 -14.68 18.00 11.89
CA ALA A 324 -13.68 18.79 12.59
C ALA A 324 -12.29 18.66 11.93
N VAL A 325 -11.56 19.76 11.87
CA VAL A 325 -10.18 19.78 11.38
C VAL A 325 -9.26 18.95 12.28
N GLY A 326 -8.37 18.17 11.65
CA GLY A 326 -7.41 17.31 12.33
C GLY A 326 -7.94 15.93 12.73
N GLU A 327 -9.23 15.69 12.52
CA GLU A 327 -9.85 14.40 12.80
C GLU A 327 -9.91 13.52 11.55
N THR A 328 -9.95 12.20 11.78
CA THR A 328 -10.14 11.20 10.73
C THR A 328 -11.54 10.60 10.83
N TYR A 329 -12.24 10.55 9.72
CA TYR A 329 -13.57 9.96 9.66
C TYR A 329 -13.60 8.76 8.71
N PHE A 330 -14.13 7.63 9.19
CA PHE A 330 -14.53 6.54 8.33
C PHE A 330 -15.90 6.87 7.72
N VAL A 331 -15.95 6.81 6.40
CA VAL A 331 -17.17 7.01 5.61
C VAL A 331 -17.43 5.76 4.81
N GLY A 332 -18.59 5.17 5.00
CA GLY A 332 -18.90 3.87 4.45
C GLY A 332 -20.37 3.66 4.16
N ILE A 333 -20.66 2.47 3.67
CA ILE A 333 -22.01 1.94 3.55
C ILE A 333 -22.23 0.88 4.63
N SER A 334 -23.46 0.83 5.17
CA SER A 334 -23.94 -0.19 6.10
C SER A 334 -25.06 -0.99 5.44
N VAL A 335 -24.93 -2.31 5.40
CA VAL A 335 -25.86 -3.22 4.75
C VAL A 335 -26.29 -4.34 5.70
N ILE A 336 -27.51 -4.85 5.50
CA ILE A 336 -28.12 -5.89 6.35
C ILE A 336 -28.61 -7.11 5.56
N SER A 337 -28.41 -7.09 4.25
CA SER A 337 -28.87 -8.14 3.33
C SER A 337 -27.81 -8.44 2.27
N GLU A 338 -28.09 -9.33 1.35
CA GLU A 338 -27.21 -9.56 0.21
C GLU A 338 -26.97 -8.26 -0.55
N PHE A 339 -25.70 -7.88 -0.67
CA PHE A 339 -25.29 -6.64 -1.29
C PHE A 339 -23.83 -6.74 -1.75
N TYR A 340 -23.52 -6.15 -2.88
CA TYR A 340 -22.18 -6.01 -3.40
C TYR A 340 -21.87 -4.53 -3.58
N TYR A 341 -20.73 -4.08 -3.09
CA TYR A 341 -20.28 -2.71 -3.32
C TYR A 341 -19.23 -2.68 -4.45
N GLY A 342 -19.22 -1.61 -5.22
CA GLY A 342 -18.23 -1.41 -6.27
C GLY A 342 -16.84 -1.25 -5.67
N THR A 343 -15.82 -1.82 -6.34
CA THR A 343 -14.43 -1.63 -6.00
C THR A 343 -13.66 -1.12 -7.21
N SER A 344 -12.75 -0.19 -6.99
CA SER A 344 -11.79 0.19 -8.00
C SER A 344 -10.66 -0.85 -8.06
N GLY A 345 -10.11 -1.07 -9.27
CA GLY A 345 -9.00 -2.01 -9.47
C GLY A 345 -7.67 -1.49 -8.98
N ASN A 346 -7.61 -0.24 -8.56
CA ASN A 346 -6.43 0.33 -7.96
C ASN A 346 -6.24 -0.29 -6.59
N SER A 347 -5.25 -1.17 -6.52
CA SER A 347 -4.70 -1.54 -5.24
C SER A 347 -3.94 -0.33 -4.72
N PRO A 348 -4.36 0.19 -3.63
CA PRO A 348 -3.93 1.49 -3.16
C PRO A 348 -2.58 1.45 -2.44
N GLY A 349 -1.93 0.31 -2.25
CA GLY A 349 -0.64 0.17 -1.60
C GLY A 349 0.49 -0.28 -2.52
N PRO A 350 1.71 0.10 -2.22
CA PRO A 350 2.87 -0.46 -2.85
C PRO A 350 2.81 -1.98 -2.86
N GLY A 351 2.95 -2.61 -4.03
CA GLY A 351 2.92 -4.06 -4.17
C GLY A 351 1.57 -4.75 -3.94
N GLY A 352 0.43 -4.03 -3.97
CA GLY A 352 -0.89 -4.66 -3.84
C GLY A 352 -1.30 -5.00 -2.40
N THR A 353 -0.66 -4.40 -1.41
CA THR A 353 -0.97 -4.64 0.00
C THR A 353 -2.28 -3.98 0.44
N ALA A 354 -2.92 -4.53 1.47
CA ALA A 354 -4.13 -3.95 2.05
C ALA A 354 -3.88 -2.56 2.66
N SER A 355 -4.83 -1.65 2.48
CA SER A 355 -4.78 -0.29 3.00
C SER A 355 -5.22 -0.19 4.45
N THR A 356 -4.58 0.73 5.17
CA THR A 356 -5.10 1.16 6.47
C THR A 356 -6.26 2.15 6.34
N THR A 357 -6.54 2.67 5.13
CA THR A 357 -7.63 3.62 4.87
C THR A 357 -8.92 2.95 4.43
N SER A 358 -8.85 1.79 3.76
CA SER A 358 -10.01 1.07 3.27
C SER A 358 -10.28 -0.17 4.11
N SER A 359 -11.48 -0.30 4.65
CA SER A 359 -11.82 -1.41 5.54
C SER A 359 -13.23 -1.94 5.38
N ILE A 360 -13.40 -3.20 5.75
CA ILE A 360 -14.69 -3.86 5.90
C ILE A 360 -14.81 -4.44 7.31
N SER A 361 -15.95 -4.25 7.93
CA SER A 361 -16.32 -4.82 9.23
C SER A 361 -17.61 -5.61 9.11
N TYR A 362 -17.60 -6.86 9.53
CA TYR A 362 -18.84 -7.61 9.73
C TYR A 362 -19.44 -7.20 11.08
N GLY A 363 -20.70 -6.79 11.08
CA GLY A 363 -21.31 -6.00 12.13
C GLY A 363 -21.20 -4.51 11.82
N THR A 364 -20.95 -3.69 12.82
CA THR A 364 -20.70 -2.25 12.66
C THR A 364 -19.25 -1.91 13.02
N MET A 365 -18.74 -0.76 12.56
CA MET A 365 -17.36 -0.35 12.83
C MET A 365 -17.08 -0.17 14.33
N ASP A 366 -18.06 0.31 15.10
CA ASP A 366 -17.98 0.49 16.54
C ASP A 366 -18.25 -0.79 17.36
N ALA A 367 -18.86 -1.80 16.72
CA ALA A 367 -19.16 -3.09 17.34
C ALA A 367 -18.96 -4.25 16.34
N PRO A 368 -17.73 -4.47 15.87
CA PRO A 368 -17.44 -5.52 14.90
C PRO A 368 -17.65 -6.90 15.51
N VAL A 369 -18.06 -7.85 14.69
CA VAL A 369 -18.02 -9.27 15.07
C VAL A 369 -16.55 -9.63 15.32
N THR A 370 -16.26 -10.24 16.46
CA THR A 370 -14.89 -10.58 16.88
C THR A 370 -14.08 -11.27 15.78
N GLY A 371 -12.93 -10.73 15.43
CA GLY A 371 -12.05 -11.27 14.39
C GLY A 371 -12.54 -11.09 12.96
N LYS A 372 -13.53 -10.22 12.73
CA LYS A 372 -14.10 -9.98 11.41
C LYS A 372 -14.10 -8.49 11.01
N ASN A 373 -12.99 -7.83 11.30
CA ASN A 373 -12.68 -6.50 10.79
C ASN A 373 -11.38 -6.58 10.00
N PHE A 374 -11.39 -6.17 8.74
CA PHE A 374 -10.29 -6.37 7.80
C PHE A 374 -10.03 -5.10 7.01
N TYR A 375 -8.77 -4.85 6.69
CA TYR A 375 -8.41 -3.94 5.62
C TYR A 375 -8.66 -4.61 4.26
N THR A 376 -9.08 -3.82 3.27
CA THR A 376 -9.36 -4.32 1.93
C THR A 376 -8.18 -4.09 0.99
N THR A 377 -7.92 -5.03 0.09
CA THR A 377 -6.90 -4.90 -0.96
C THR A 377 -7.37 -4.06 -2.15
N ASN A 378 -8.69 -3.91 -2.31
CA ASN A 378 -9.29 -3.05 -3.33
C ASN A 378 -10.02 -1.90 -2.64
N THR A 379 -9.97 -0.72 -3.22
CA THR A 379 -10.63 0.46 -2.66
C THR A 379 -12.14 0.39 -2.85
N PRO A 380 -12.96 0.40 -1.79
CA PRO A 380 -14.40 0.59 -1.91
C PRO A 380 -14.72 1.93 -2.58
N MET A 381 -15.57 1.91 -3.59
CA MET A 381 -16.02 3.12 -4.28
C MET A 381 -17.06 3.86 -3.44
N VAL A 382 -16.60 4.39 -2.32
CA VAL A 382 -17.38 5.18 -1.35
C VAL A 382 -16.64 6.50 -1.12
N ARG A 383 -17.30 7.60 -1.34
CA ARG A 383 -16.74 8.94 -1.43
C ARG A 383 -17.49 9.89 -0.52
N MET A 384 -16.79 10.88 0.02
CA MET A 384 -17.43 12.03 0.65
C MET A 384 -17.92 13.01 -0.41
N ASN A 385 -19.12 13.57 -0.20
CA ASN A 385 -19.70 14.59 -1.06
C ASN A 385 -20.18 15.78 -0.19
N PHE A 386 -19.52 16.93 -0.37
CA PHE A 386 -19.74 18.14 0.41
C PHE A 386 -20.78 19.06 -0.22
N ASP A 387 -21.16 18.85 -1.48
CA ASP A 387 -22.24 19.59 -2.15
C ASP A 387 -22.93 18.71 -3.22
N PRO A 388 -24.00 18.01 -2.86
CA PRO A 388 -24.71 17.07 -3.72
C PRO A 388 -25.73 17.73 -4.69
N THR A 389 -25.68 19.04 -4.93
CA THR A 389 -26.63 19.76 -5.81
C THR A 389 -26.37 19.61 -7.30
#